data_b66fde3f5c88ec12c570c98a137ab768
#
_entry.id   b66fde3f5c88ec12c570c98a137ab768
#
_cell.length_a   1.000
_cell.length_b   1.000
_cell.length_c   1.000
_cell.angle_alpha   90.00
_cell.angle_beta   90.00
_cell.angle_gamma   90.00
#
_symmetry.space_group_name_H-M   'P 1'
#
loop_
_entity.id
_entity.type
_entity.pdbx_description
1 polymer ?
#
loop_
_entity_poly.entity_id
_entity_poly.type
_entity_poly.pdbx_seq_one_letter_code
_entity_poly.pdbx_strand_id
1 'polypeptide(L)'
;MNIVAAFKVVPDDQDIQVASDRSLDYSKAKNTVSAYDLNALEAAAQLAAAEPGSKVVAVSAGPASIDDSKLKKNVLARGVDELYLTADDACANLDANATAAALAELLSKVGAWDVVLCGDGSADNYAQQVDVQLAARLGVPVVNGATKIAAKGGALEVERTLEDVVETVEVPLPAVVSVAPDIAEPRIPGMKDILAAGKKPMNVAAADASFDAKVEVVSCRAPEQADRKLEIIDASEDGAIECFAAALKAAL
;
A
#
# COMPACT_ATOMS: atom_id res chain seq x y z
N MET A 1 -11.71 17.53 -7.24
CA MET A 1 -11.54 16.89 -5.92
C MET A 1 -10.10 17.02 -5.44
N ASN A 2 -9.87 17.09 -4.14
CA ASN A 2 -8.56 16.99 -3.51
C ASN A 2 -8.39 15.54 -3.02
N ILE A 3 -7.64 14.74 -3.76
CA ILE A 3 -7.44 13.32 -3.52
C ILE A 3 -6.09 13.14 -2.86
N VAL A 4 -6.06 12.48 -1.71
CA VAL A 4 -4.80 12.11 -1.04
C VAL A 4 -4.56 10.62 -1.25
N ALA A 5 -3.34 10.25 -1.66
CA ALA A 5 -2.90 8.86 -1.72
C ALA A 5 -1.84 8.61 -0.65
N ALA A 6 -2.17 7.83 0.36
CA ALA A 6 -1.21 7.40 1.37
C ALA A 6 -0.42 6.19 0.85
N PHE A 7 0.88 6.15 1.15
CA PHE A 7 1.74 5.05 0.76
C PHE A 7 2.77 4.72 1.83
N LYS A 8 3.20 3.48 1.88
CA LYS A 8 4.27 3.02 2.76
C LYS A 8 5.52 2.72 1.94
N VAL A 9 6.66 3.12 2.48
CA VAL A 9 7.97 2.70 1.98
C VAL A 9 8.37 1.44 2.74
N VAL A 10 8.71 0.41 2.00
CA VAL A 10 9.05 -0.92 2.51
C VAL A 10 10.37 -1.39 1.89
N PRO A 11 11.10 -2.31 2.53
CA PRO A 11 12.22 -2.97 1.87
C PRO A 11 11.70 -3.82 0.69
N ASP A 12 12.45 -3.83 -0.42
CA ASP A 12 12.17 -4.69 -1.58
C ASP A 12 12.35 -6.16 -1.17
N ASP A 13 11.29 -6.94 -1.27
CA ASP A 13 11.25 -8.34 -0.85
C ASP A 13 12.22 -9.22 -1.64
N GLN A 14 12.54 -8.87 -2.89
CA GLN A 14 13.49 -9.60 -3.72
C GLN A 14 14.94 -9.46 -3.23
N ASP A 15 15.25 -8.40 -2.50
CA ASP A 15 16.57 -8.13 -1.95
C ASP A 15 16.74 -8.67 -0.51
N ILE A 16 15.66 -9.13 0.16
CA ILE A 16 15.70 -9.69 1.52
C ILE A 16 16.35 -11.06 1.52
N GLN A 17 17.33 -11.27 2.39
CA GLN A 17 18.01 -12.56 2.55
C GLN A 17 17.52 -13.28 3.80
N VAL A 18 17.37 -14.59 3.70
CA VAL A 18 17.01 -15.46 4.82
C VAL A 18 18.24 -16.15 5.35
N ALA A 19 18.57 -15.93 6.63
CA ALA A 19 19.68 -16.60 7.30
C ALA A 19 19.32 -18.04 7.69
N SER A 20 20.31 -18.83 8.10
CA SER A 20 20.14 -20.26 8.46
C SER A 20 19.21 -20.45 9.68
N ASP A 21 19.11 -19.48 10.57
CA ASP A 21 18.18 -19.45 11.70
C ASP A 21 16.79 -18.87 11.34
N ARG A 22 16.54 -18.65 10.05
CA ARG A 22 15.35 -18.08 9.46
C ARG A 22 15.12 -16.58 9.80
N SER A 23 16.07 -15.90 10.40
CA SER A 23 16.00 -14.45 10.54
C SER A 23 16.13 -13.77 9.16
N LEU A 24 15.54 -12.56 9.06
CA LEU A 24 15.54 -11.80 7.82
C LEU A 24 16.66 -10.75 7.84
N ASP A 25 17.50 -10.76 6.83
CA ASP A 25 18.56 -9.76 6.61
C ASP A 25 18.12 -8.74 5.57
N TYR A 26 17.89 -7.52 6.01
CA TYR A 26 17.48 -6.38 5.20
C TYR A 26 18.65 -5.52 4.71
N SER A 27 19.90 -5.86 5.04
CA SER A 27 21.08 -5.01 4.82
C SER A 27 21.31 -4.64 3.35
N LYS A 28 20.81 -5.44 2.42
CA LYS A 28 20.90 -5.22 0.96
C LYS A 28 19.58 -4.76 0.33
N ALA A 29 18.50 -4.84 1.08
CA ALA A 29 17.18 -4.48 0.57
C ALA A 29 17.08 -2.96 0.35
N LYS A 30 16.70 -2.59 -0.88
CA LYS A 30 16.44 -1.20 -1.24
C LYS A 30 15.05 -0.82 -0.80
N ASN A 31 14.86 0.45 -0.50
CA ASN A 31 13.54 1.00 -0.24
C ASN A 31 12.72 1.08 -1.53
N THR A 32 11.49 0.59 -1.48
CA THR A 32 10.50 0.69 -2.55
C THR A 32 9.14 1.11 -1.99
N VAL A 33 8.20 1.48 -2.86
CA VAL A 33 6.80 1.71 -2.47
C VAL A 33 6.10 0.37 -2.37
N SER A 34 5.33 0.15 -1.31
CA SER A 34 4.48 -1.04 -1.16
C SER A 34 3.62 -1.27 -2.40
N ALA A 35 3.60 -2.51 -2.91
CA ALA A 35 2.85 -2.86 -4.13
C ALA A 35 1.36 -2.50 -4.02
N TYR A 36 0.75 -2.71 -2.86
CA TYR A 36 -0.65 -2.35 -2.60
C TYR A 36 -0.90 -0.84 -2.70
N ASP A 37 0.08 -0.03 -2.27
CA ASP A 37 -0.03 1.43 -2.36
C ASP A 37 0.24 1.94 -3.78
N LEU A 38 0.95 1.18 -4.62
CA LEU A 38 1.02 1.49 -6.05
C LEU A 38 -0.36 1.41 -6.71
N ASN A 39 -1.22 0.46 -6.32
CA ASN A 39 -2.61 0.38 -6.76
C ASN A 39 -3.42 1.60 -6.29
N ALA A 40 -3.21 2.04 -5.04
CA ALA A 40 -3.86 3.24 -4.51
C ALA A 40 -3.44 4.53 -5.24
N LEU A 41 -2.16 4.69 -5.55
CA LEU A 41 -1.65 5.80 -6.36
C LEU A 41 -2.26 5.81 -7.77
N GLU A 42 -2.40 4.64 -8.39
CA GLU A 42 -3.04 4.50 -9.70
C GLU A 42 -4.52 4.83 -9.64
N ALA A 43 -5.24 4.31 -8.64
CA ALA A 43 -6.65 4.60 -8.43
C ALA A 43 -6.90 6.11 -8.21
N ALA A 44 -6.03 6.77 -7.42
CA ALA A 44 -6.08 8.21 -7.22
C ALA A 44 -5.88 9.00 -8.53
N ALA A 45 -4.91 8.57 -9.35
CA ALA A 45 -4.64 9.22 -10.63
C ALA A 45 -5.79 9.01 -11.64
N GLN A 46 -6.43 7.84 -11.65
CA GLN A 46 -7.59 7.55 -12.50
C GLN A 46 -8.82 8.34 -12.05
N LEU A 47 -9.10 8.39 -10.74
CA LEU A 47 -10.19 9.19 -10.18
C LEU A 47 -10.00 10.69 -10.50
N ALA A 48 -8.77 11.21 -10.37
CA ALA A 48 -8.46 12.60 -10.73
C ALA A 48 -8.65 12.87 -12.22
N ALA A 49 -8.30 11.92 -13.09
CA ALA A 49 -8.48 12.05 -14.53
C ALA A 49 -9.96 12.04 -14.94
N ALA A 50 -10.82 11.33 -14.19
CA ALA A 50 -12.27 11.30 -14.42
C ALA A 50 -12.97 12.57 -13.93
N GLU A 51 -12.37 13.31 -12.96
CA GLU A 51 -12.95 14.50 -12.32
C GLU A 51 -12.10 15.75 -12.64
N PRO A 52 -12.42 16.53 -13.69
CA PRO A 52 -11.64 17.69 -14.09
C PRO A 52 -11.43 18.70 -12.97
N GLY A 53 -10.21 19.20 -12.82
CA GLY A 53 -9.82 20.12 -11.76
C GLY A 53 -9.42 19.46 -10.44
N SER A 54 -9.36 18.14 -10.41
CA SER A 54 -8.85 17.38 -9.26
C SER A 54 -7.34 17.50 -9.11
N LYS A 55 -6.87 17.35 -7.87
CA LYS A 55 -5.45 17.31 -7.50
C LYS A 55 -5.17 16.04 -6.71
N VAL A 56 -4.03 15.40 -6.98
CA VAL A 56 -3.54 14.24 -6.26
C VAL A 56 -2.33 14.62 -5.41
N VAL A 57 -2.43 14.39 -4.10
CA VAL A 57 -1.35 14.59 -3.14
C VAL A 57 -0.94 13.25 -2.56
N ALA A 58 0.33 12.89 -2.63
CA ALA A 58 0.83 11.69 -1.98
C ALA A 58 1.35 12.00 -0.57
N VAL A 59 1.10 11.10 0.39
CA VAL A 59 1.53 11.26 1.79
C VAL A 59 2.17 9.97 2.31
N SER A 60 3.24 10.10 3.10
CA SER A 60 3.85 8.96 3.80
C SER A 60 4.56 9.42 5.08
N ALA A 61 4.59 8.55 6.09
CA ALA A 61 5.36 8.73 7.31
C ALA A 61 6.25 7.50 7.55
N GLY A 62 7.51 7.73 7.93
CA GLY A 62 8.47 6.66 8.15
C GLY A 62 9.83 7.19 8.58
N PRO A 63 10.85 6.32 8.71
CA PRO A 63 12.18 6.71 9.12
C PRO A 63 12.82 7.74 8.18
N ALA A 64 13.86 8.43 8.62
CA ALA A 64 14.56 9.43 7.82
C ALA A 64 15.03 8.91 6.44
N SER A 65 15.25 7.60 6.32
CA SER A 65 15.65 6.95 5.07
C SER A 65 14.61 6.98 3.95
N ILE A 66 13.33 7.31 4.23
CA ILE A 66 12.31 7.47 3.17
C ILE A 66 12.48 8.77 2.40
N ASP A 67 13.28 9.73 2.88
CA ASP A 67 13.64 10.95 2.14
C ASP A 67 14.66 10.66 1.03
N ASP A 68 14.34 9.71 0.16
CA ASP A 68 15.14 9.35 -0.99
C ASP A 68 14.65 10.05 -2.26
N SER A 69 15.56 10.70 -2.98
CA SER A 69 15.24 11.47 -4.19
C SER A 69 14.66 10.62 -5.32
N LYS A 70 15.07 9.36 -5.44
CA LYS A 70 14.64 8.42 -6.47
C LYS A 70 13.22 7.94 -6.20
N LEU A 71 12.97 7.59 -4.94
CA LEU A 71 11.66 7.15 -4.45
C LEU A 71 10.64 8.28 -4.61
N LYS A 72 10.93 9.49 -4.15
CA LYS A 72 10.05 10.65 -4.27
C LYS A 72 9.67 10.94 -5.73
N LYS A 73 10.65 10.91 -6.65
CA LYS A 73 10.39 11.09 -8.08
C LYS A 73 9.55 9.95 -8.68
N ASN A 74 9.77 8.72 -8.23
CA ASN A 74 9.00 7.57 -8.68
C ASN A 74 7.51 7.72 -8.31
N VAL A 75 7.20 8.14 -7.08
CA VAL A 75 5.83 8.42 -6.63
C VAL A 75 5.22 9.57 -7.44
N LEU A 76 5.90 10.70 -7.53
CA LEU A 76 5.41 11.89 -8.24
C LEU A 76 5.20 11.66 -9.74
N ALA A 77 5.92 10.71 -10.34
CA ALA A 77 5.78 10.37 -11.76
C ALA A 77 4.51 9.55 -12.07
N ARG A 78 3.79 9.07 -11.04
CA ARG A 78 2.60 8.23 -11.16
C ARG A 78 1.28 9.01 -11.19
N GLY A 79 1.30 10.27 -11.65
CA GLY A 79 0.11 11.11 -11.71
C GLY A 79 -0.13 11.95 -10.44
N VAL A 80 0.81 11.93 -9.50
CA VAL A 80 0.79 12.74 -8.28
C VAL A 80 1.25 14.16 -8.58
N ASP A 81 0.58 15.17 -8.02
CA ASP A 81 0.91 16.60 -8.22
C ASP A 81 1.85 17.14 -7.15
N GLU A 82 1.75 16.64 -5.93
CA GLU A 82 2.50 17.14 -4.77
C GLU A 82 2.74 15.99 -3.78
N LEU A 83 3.84 16.07 -3.01
CA LEU A 83 4.24 15.05 -2.04
C LEU A 83 4.45 15.69 -0.67
N TYR A 84 3.95 15.03 0.38
CA TYR A 84 4.25 15.33 1.77
C TYR A 84 4.82 14.11 2.46
N LEU A 85 5.96 14.26 3.14
CA LEU A 85 6.60 13.21 3.92
C LEU A 85 6.86 13.67 5.35
N THR A 86 6.52 12.84 6.32
CA THR A 86 7.14 12.87 7.64
C THR A 86 8.29 11.86 7.63
N ALA A 87 9.52 12.34 7.48
CA ALA A 87 10.74 11.52 7.37
C ALA A 87 11.58 11.72 8.63
N ASP A 88 11.38 10.86 9.63
CA ASP A 88 12.00 10.98 10.95
C ASP A 88 12.21 9.57 11.55
N ASP A 89 13.35 9.32 12.15
CA ASP A 89 13.65 8.03 12.79
C ASP A 89 12.73 7.72 13.98
N ALA A 90 12.08 8.74 14.56
CA ALA A 90 10.98 8.55 15.49
C ALA A 90 9.77 7.81 14.86
N CYS A 91 9.69 7.75 13.54
CA CYS A 91 8.68 7.02 12.78
C CYS A 91 9.18 5.65 12.26
N ALA A 92 10.32 5.13 12.75
CA ALA A 92 10.91 3.90 12.20
C ALA A 92 10.10 2.62 12.47
N ASN A 93 9.43 2.52 13.61
CA ASN A 93 8.78 1.28 14.08
C ASN A 93 7.33 1.56 14.50
N LEU A 94 6.59 2.28 13.69
CA LEU A 94 5.20 2.57 13.97
C LEU A 94 4.32 1.33 13.74
N ASP A 95 3.48 1.02 14.73
CA ASP A 95 2.36 0.11 14.52
C ASP A 95 1.23 0.82 13.73
N ALA A 96 0.15 0.11 13.43
CA ALA A 96 -0.96 0.68 12.67
C ALA A 96 -1.61 1.89 13.37
N ASN A 97 -1.67 1.89 14.71
CA ASN A 97 -2.25 2.99 15.48
C ASN A 97 -1.38 4.24 15.43
N ALA A 98 -0.08 4.08 15.64
CA ALA A 98 0.89 5.16 15.57
C ALA A 98 1.03 5.69 14.13
N THR A 99 1.00 4.81 13.12
CA THR A 99 0.97 5.19 11.70
C THR A 99 -0.26 6.04 11.38
N ALA A 100 -1.45 5.63 11.83
CA ALA A 100 -2.67 6.42 11.63
C ALA A 100 -2.59 7.80 12.31
N ALA A 101 -1.90 7.89 13.46
CA ALA A 101 -1.68 9.18 14.11
C ALA A 101 -0.73 10.08 13.30
N ALA A 102 0.36 9.54 12.81
CA ALA A 102 1.33 10.25 11.98
C ALA A 102 0.71 10.74 10.65
N LEU A 103 -0.10 9.90 10.02
CA LEU A 103 -0.83 10.28 8.80
C LEU A 103 -1.90 11.35 9.07
N ALA A 104 -2.63 11.28 10.19
CA ALA A 104 -3.60 12.31 10.56
C ALA A 104 -2.92 13.67 10.80
N GLU A 105 -1.75 13.70 11.44
CA GLU A 105 -0.95 14.91 11.59
C GLU A 105 -0.52 15.44 10.21
N LEU A 106 -0.01 14.57 9.34
CA LEU A 106 0.46 14.95 8.02
C LEU A 106 -0.70 15.50 7.15
N LEU A 107 -1.89 14.92 7.23
CA LEU A 107 -3.08 15.41 6.55
C LEU A 107 -3.47 16.83 6.99
N SER A 108 -3.23 17.21 8.24
CA SER A 108 -3.46 18.59 8.70
C SER A 108 -2.56 19.61 7.99
N LYS A 109 -1.37 19.18 7.54
CA LYS A 109 -0.43 20.01 6.77
C LYS A 109 -0.78 20.08 5.29
N VAL A 110 -1.43 19.04 4.75
CA VAL A 110 -1.97 19.03 3.37
C VAL A 110 -3.10 20.04 3.21
N GLY A 111 -3.89 20.27 4.25
CA GLY A 111 -5.04 21.17 4.23
C GLY A 111 -6.35 20.45 3.86
N ALA A 112 -7.16 21.07 2.99
CA ALA A 112 -8.46 20.49 2.62
C ALA A 112 -8.29 19.30 1.68
N TRP A 113 -8.95 18.20 2.00
CA TRP A 113 -9.01 16.98 1.19
C TRP A 113 -10.43 16.41 1.19
N ASP A 114 -10.77 15.67 0.13
CA ASP A 114 -12.08 15.05 -0.05
C ASP A 114 -12.01 13.54 0.24
N VAL A 115 -10.94 12.88 -0.20
CA VAL A 115 -10.75 11.45 0.03
C VAL A 115 -9.29 11.12 0.28
N VAL A 116 -9.04 10.17 1.20
CA VAL A 116 -7.75 9.51 1.38
C VAL A 116 -7.85 8.09 0.82
N LEU A 117 -7.03 7.77 -0.17
CA LEU A 117 -6.88 6.42 -0.71
C LEU A 117 -5.59 5.79 -0.16
N CYS A 118 -5.62 4.50 0.17
CA CYS A 118 -4.45 3.72 0.56
C CYS A 118 -4.62 2.26 0.09
N GLY A 119 -3.57 1.47 0.06
CA GLY A 119 -3.68 0.03 -0.09
C GLY A 119 -4.43 -0.60 1.07
N ASP A 120 -5.06 -1.74 0.87
CA ASP A 120 -5.75 -2.50 1.92
C ASP A 120 -4.78 -3.11 2.96
N GLY A 121 -3.49 -3.13 2.64
CA GLY A 121 -2.41 -3.56 3.52
C GLY A 121 -1.06 -3.05 3.02
N SER A 122 0.02 -3.55 3.58
CA SER A 122 1.38 -3.25 3.13
C SER A 122 2.14 -4.53 2.79
N ALA A 123 3.07 -4.45 1.84
CA ALA A 123 3.81 -5.62 1.35
C ALA A 123 4.70 -6.29 2.42
N ASP A 124 5.00 -5.59 3.51
CA ASP A 124 5.81 -6.12 4.63
C ASP A 124 4.96 -6.78 5.73
N ASN A 125 3.98 -6.08 6.30
CA ASN A 125 3.24 -6.54 7.48
C ASN A 125 1.80 -6.95 7.19
N TYR A 126 1.20 -6.43 6.13
CA TYR A 126 -0.20 -6.65 5.73
C TYR A 126 -1.20 -6.59 6.90
N ALA A 127 -1.07 -5.56 7.74
CA ALA A 127 -1.86 -5.45 8.97
C ALA A 127 -3.35 -5.15 8.74
N GLN A 128 -3.72 -4.53 7.62
CA GLN A 128 -5.10 -4.18 7.24
C GLN A 128 -5.85 -3.34 8.29
N GLN A 129 -5.17 -2.40 8.92
CA GLN A 129 -5.71 -1.63 10.04
C GLN A 129 -5.56 -0.12 9.92
N VAL A 130 -4.62 0.35 9.09
CA VAL A 130 -4.27 1.78 9.06
C VAL A 130 -5.43 2.62 8.54
N ASP A 131 -6.14 2.17 7.52
CA ASP A 131 -7.30 2.82 6.91
C ASP A 131 -8.42 3.06 7.93
N VAL A 132 -8.86 2.02 8.64
CA VAL A 132 -9.94 2.10 9.63
C VAL A 132 -9.54 2.93 10.85
N GLN A 133 -8.28 2.82 11.30
CA GLN A 133 -7.78 3.61 12.43
C GLN A 133 -7.59 5.08 12.07
N LEU A 134 -7.16 5.37 10.83
CA LEU A 134 -7.06 6.72 10.31
C LEU A 134 -8.45 7.37 10.22
N ALA A 135 -9.42 6.68 9.61
CA ALA A 135 -10.80 7.16 9.51
C ALA A 135 -11.43 7.44 10.87
N ALA A 136 -11.24 6.53 11.84
CA ALA A 136 -11.71 6.71 13.21
C ALA A 136 -11.11 7.95 13.88
N ARG A 137 -9.81 8.22 13.67
CA ARG A 137 -9.14 9.43 14.19
C ARG A 137 -9.66 10.71 13.56
N LEU A 138 -9.95 10.66 12.28
CA LEU A 138 -10.45 11.81 11.51
C LEU A 138 -11.95 12.03 11.68
N GLY A 139 -12.68 11.05 12.24
CA GLY A 139 -14.13 11.10 12.41
C GLY A 139 -14.88 11.04 11.09
N VAL A 140 -14.37 10.31 10.09
CA VAL A 140 -14.93 10.20 8.74
C VAL A 140 -15.31 8.77 8.40
N PRO A 141 -16.20 8.55 7.41
CA PRO A 141 -16.52 7.22 6.89
C PRO A 141 -15.29 6.51 6.33
N VAL A 142 -15.33 5.16 6.38
CA VAL A 142 -14.33 4.29 5.75
C VAL A 142 -14.99 3.18 4.96
N VAL A 143 -14.43 2.87 3.78
CA VAL A 143 -14.72 1.65 3.02
C VAL A 143 -13.39 0.98 2.68
N ASN A 144 -13.30 -0.30 3.01
CA ASN A 144 -12.08 -1.09 2.77
C ASN A 144 -12.25 -2.08 1.61
N GLY A 145 -11.12 -2.41 0.97
CA GLY A 145 -11.08 -3.41 -0.10
C GLY A 145 -11.82 -3.01 -1.36
N ALA A 146 -11.80 -1.71 -1.72
CA ALA A 146 -12.46 -1.21 -2.91
C ALA A 146 -11.87 -1.80 -4.19
N THR A 147 -12.73 -2.32 -5.06
CA THR A 147 -12.37 -2.83 -6.40
C THR A 147 -12.76 -1.85 -7.50
N LYS A 148 -13.57 -0.83 -7.18
CA LYS A 148 -13.90 0.28 -8.09
C LYS A 148 -14.33 1.50 -7.31
N ILE A 149 -13.96 2.69 -7.80
CA ILE A 149 -14.31 3.98 -7.20
C ILE A 149 -14.71 4.93 -8.31
N ALA A 150 -15.84 5.63 -8.12
CA ALA A 150 -16.29 6.71 -8.98
C ALA A 150 -16.86 7.88 -8.17
N ALA A 151 -16.64 9.11 -8.61
CA ALA A 151 -17.27 10.27 -8.01
C ALA A 151 -18.74 10.37 -8.45
N LYS A 152 -19.63 10.74 -7.51
CA LYS A 152 -21.07 10.82 -7.75
C LYS A 152 -21.73 11.90 -6.90
N GLY A 153 -21.97 13.07 -7.47
CA GLY A 153 -22.80 14.07 -6.83
C GLY A 153 -22.32 14.58 -5.46
N GLY A 154 -21.01 14.66 -5.23
CA GLY A 154 -20.43 15.06 -3.95
C GLY A 154 -20.18 13.91 -2.96
N ALA A 155 -20.40 12.67 -3.39
CA ALA A 155 -20.08 11.42 -2.70
C ALA A 155 -19.18 10.56 -3.60
N LEU A 156 -18.73 9.41 -3.09
CA LEU A 156 -18.12 8.35 -3.89
C LEU A 156 -19.08 7.17 -3.99
N GLU A 157 -19.17 6.58 -5.16
CA GLU A 157 -19.71 5.24 -5.36
C GLU A 157 -18.53 4.27 -5.38
N VAL A 158 -18.52 3.33 -4.41
CA VAL A 158 -17.42 2.39 -4.19
C VAL A 158 -17.97 0.97 -4.33
N GLU A 159 -17.38 0.16 -5.22
CA GLU A 159 -17.63 -1.27 -5.25
C GLU A 159 -16.57 -2.03 -4.49
N ARG A 160 -16.95 -3.06 -3.73
CA ARG A 160 -16.02 -4.01 -3.10
C ARG A 160 -16.53 -5.44 -3.26
N THR A 161 -15.62 -6.36 -3.46
CA THR A 161 -15.93 -7.78 -3.60
C THR A 161 -15.70 -8.45 -2.26
N LEU A 162 -16.76 -9.04 -1.71
CA LEU A 162 -16.74 -9.91 -0.54
C LEU A 162 -16.81 -11.37 -0.99
N GLU A 163 -16.86 -12.33 -0.05
CA GLU A 163 -16.84 -13.77 -0.34
C GLU A 163 -17.94 -14.19 -1.32
N ASP A 164 -19.19 -13.76 -1.08
CA ASP A 164 -20.36 -14.20 -1.83
C ASP A 164 -21.06 -13.06 -2.62
N VAL A 165 -20.66 -11.81 -2.41
CA VAL A 165 -21.37 -10.65 -2.98
C VAL A 165 -20.43 -9.56 -3.43
N VAL A 166 -20.89 -8.75 -4.39
CA VAL A 166 -20.31 -7.46 -4.71
C VAL A 166 -21.22 -6.39 -4.13
N GLU A 167 -20.67 -5.57 -3.23
CA GLU A 167 -21.38 -4.44 -2.66
C GLU A 167 -21.06 -3.17 -3.42
N THR A 168 -22.07 -2.34 -3.66
CA THR A 168 -21.92 -0.96 -4.11
C THR A 168 -22.37 -0.04 -2.98
N VAL A 169 -21.45 0.78 -2.47
CA VAL A 169 -21.67 1.66 -1.33
C VAL A 169 -21.52 3.11 -1.77
N GLU A 170 -22.49 3.95 -1.42
CA GLU A 170 -22.38 5.40 -1.57
C GLU A 170 -21.79 6.00 -0.29
N VAL A 171 -20.65 6.67 -0.42
CA VAL A 171 -19.84 7.16 0.70
C VAL A 171 -19.80 8.69 0.68
N PRO A 172 -20.34 9.36 1.69
CA PRO A 172 -20.23 10.81 1.78
C PRO A 172 -18.79 11.26 2.00
N LEU A 173 -18.42 12.39 1.42
CA LEU A 173 -17.11 13.02 1.61
C LEU A 173 -17.09 13.98 2.83
N PRO A 174 -15.96 14.15 3.53
CA PRO A 174 -14.68 13.47 3.27
C PRO A 174 -14.68 12.00 3.77
N ALA A 175 -13.86 11.14 3.16
CA ALA A 175 -13.81 9.72 3.47
C ALA A 175 -12.40 9.13 3.37
N VAL A 176 -12.19 7.96 3.98
CA VAL A 176 -11.01 7.10 3.76
C VAL A 176 -11.47 5.86 2.99
N VAL A 177 -10.73 5.47 1.96
CA VAL A 177 -11.01 4.26 1.19
C VAL A 177 -9.71 3.49 1.00
N SER A 178 -9.67 2.23 1.45
CA SER A 178 -8.57 1.34 1.07
C SER A 178 -8.96 0.52 -0.16
N VAL A 179 -7.99 0.29 -1.03
CA VAL A 179 -8.19 -0.34 -2.33
C VAL A 179 -7.57 -1.73 -2.37
N ALA A 180 -8.30 -2.67 -2.95
CA ALA A 180 -7.77 -4.00 -3.28
C ALA A 180 -6.82 -3.93 -4.49
N PRO A 181 -5.90 -4.89 -4.66
CA PRO A 181 -4.99 -4.92 -5.81
C PRO A 181 -5.69 -4.92 -7.17
N ASP A 182 -6.90 -5.48 -7.23
CA ASP A 182 -7.69 -5.59 -8.46
C ASP A 182 -8.28 -4.27 -8.96
N ILE A 183 -8.18 -3.19 -8.18
CA ILE A 183 -8.79 -1.90 -8.55
C ILE A 183 -8.20 -1.30 -9.82
N ALA A 184 -6.89 -1.39 -9.97
CA ALA A 184 -6.18 -0.86 -11.13
C ALA A 184 -4.75 -1.43 -11.20
N GLU A 185 -4.27 -1.70 -12.42
CA GLU A 185 -2.86 -2.02 -12.65
C GLU A 185 -2.01 -0.74 -12.56
N PRO A 186 -0.98 -0.71 -11.69
CA PRO A 186 -0.15 0.48 -11.51
C PRO A 186 0.62 0.83 -12.78
N ARG A 187 0.52 2.10 -13.22
CA ARG A 187 1.32 2.59 -14.36
C ARG A 187 2.81 2.51 -14.10
N ILE A 188 3.57 2.21 -15.14
CA ILE A 188 5.04 2.28 -15.12
C ILE A 188 5.45 3.66 -15.64
N PRO A 189 6.08 4.54 -14.81
CA PRO A 189 6.48 5.86 -15.26
C PRO A 189 7.54 5.82 -16.35
N GLY A 190 7.34 6.58 -17.41
CA GLY A 190 8.35 6.77 -18.45
C GLY A 190 9.44 7.77 -18.02
N MET A 191 10.53 7.84 -18.78
CA MET A 191 11.64 8.77 -18.51
C MET A 191 11.16 10.23 -18.47
N LYS A 192 10.22 10.62 -19.33
CA LYS A 192 9.62 11.95 -19.38
C LYS A 192 8.88 12.29 -18.07
N ASP A 193 8.15 11.32 -17.52
CA ASP A 193 7.38 11.50 -16.29
C ASP A 193 8.30 11.66 -15.08
N ILE A 194 9.38 10.88 -15.02
CA ILE A 194 10.42 10.98 -13.97
C ILE A 194 11.13 12.35 -14.01
N LEU A 195 11.43 12.86 -15.22
CA LEU A 195 12.03 14.19 -15.36
C LEU A 195 11.06 15.30 -14.94
N ALA A 196 9.79 15.19 -15.30
CA ALA A 196 8.76 16.15 -14.89
C ALA A 196 8.52 16.11 -13.37
N ALA A 197 8.53 14.93 -12.75
CA ALA A 197 8.38 14.72 -11.33
C ALA A 197 9.40 15.50 -10.49
N GLY A 198 10.63 15.66 -11.00
CA GLY A 198 11.68 16.42 -10.31
C GLY A 198 11.40 17.92 -10.13
N LYS A 199 10.35 18.45 -10.78
CA LYS A 199 9.92 19.85 -10.68
C LYS A 199 8.67 20.05 -9.81
N LYS A 200 8.05 18.96 -9.36
CA LYS A 200 6.84 19.01 -8.54
C LYS A 200 7.17 19.30 -7.06
N PRO A 201 6.25 19.93 -6.31
CA PRO A 201 6.47 20.23 -4.89
C PRO A 201 6.71 18.96 -4.07
N MET A 202 7.71 19.02 -3.18
CA MET A 202 8.08 17.97 -2.24
C MET A 202 8.25 18.61 -0.85
N ASN A 203 7.32 18.34 0.04
CA ASN A 203 7.31 18.86 1.41
C ASN A 203 7.78 17.73 2.34
N VAL A 204 8.99 17.86 2.85
CA VAL A 204 9.59 16.89 3.78
C VAL A 204 9.82 17.57 5.11
N ALA A 205 9.36 16.96 6.19
CA ALA A 205 9.54 17.48 7.54
C ALA A 205 9.82 16.33 8.52
N ALA A 206 10.40 16.69 9.67
CA ALA A 206 10.44 15.80 10.83
C ALA A 206 9.03 15.69 11.45
N ALA A 207 8.84 14.72 12.33
CA ALA A 207 7.62 14.58 13.12
C ALA A 207 7.47 15.76 14.10
N ASP A 208 6.25 16.29 14.22
CA ASP A 208 5.96 17.35 15.21
C ASP A 208 5.65 16.77 16.59
N ALA A 209 5.31 15.47 16.65
CA ALA A 209 4.95 14.76 17.87
C ALA A 209 5.63 13.38 17.92
N SER A 210 5.71 12.80 19.12
CA SER A 210 6.05 11.39 19.27
C SER A 210 4.80 10.52 19.05
N PHE A 211 4.99 9.41 18.37
CA PHE A 211 3.92 8.45 18.09
C PHE A 211 4.21 7.15 18.86
N ASP A 212 3.45 6.90 19.92
CA ASP A 212 3.65 5.72 20.76
C ASP A 212 3.00 4.49 20.11
N ALA A 213 3.81 3.57 19.62
CA ALA A 213 3.34 2.23 19.22
C ALA A 213 2.76 1.49 20.42
N LYS A 214 1.64 0.80 20.23
CA LYS A 214 0.96 0.00 21.27
C LYS A 214 1.22 -1.50 21.11
N VAL A 215 1.81 -1.88 19.98
CA VAL A 215 2.13 -3.28 19.63
C VAL A 215 3.62 -3.40 19.41
N GLU A 216 4.24 -4.38 20.04
CA GLU A 216 5.65 -4.73 19.85
C GLU A 216 5.76 -5.99 19.00
N VAL A 217 6.59 -5.94 17.96
CA VAL A 217 6.93 -7.11 17.14
C VAL A 217 8.00 -7.92 17.87
N VAL A 218 7.62 -9.03 18.47
CA VAL A 218 8.53 -9.89 19.23
C VAL A 218 9.51 -10.63 18.33
N SER A 219 9.07 -11.11 17.18
CA SER A 219 9.94 -11.74 16.17
C SER A 219 9.29 -11.73 14.79
N CYS A 220 10.13 -11.66 13.75
CA CYS A 220 9.76 -11.89 12.36
C CYS A 220 10.76 -12.87 11.75
N ARG A 221 10.30 -14.01 11.26
CA ARG A 221 11.16 -15.06 10.68
C ARG A 221 10.50 -15.67 9.46
N ALA A 222 11.32 -16.14 8.53
CA ALA A 222 10.83 -16.94 7.42
C ALA A 222 10.15 -18.23 7.93
N PRO A 223 9.07 -18.70 7.28
CA PRO A 223 8.41 -19.93 7.66
C PRO A 223 9.36 -21.12 7.56
N GLU A 224 9.11 -22.13 8.36
CA GLU A 224 9.81 -23.42 8.23
C GLU A 224 9.36 -24.07 6.93
N GLN A 225 10.33 -24.44 6.10
CA GLN A 225 10.03 -25.18 4.89
C GLN A 225 9.90 -26.66 5.24
N ALA A 226 8.73 -27.22 4.97
CA ALA A 226 8.60 -28.67 5.02
C ALA A 226 9.42 -29.31 3.89
N ASP A 227 10.08 -30.44 4.19
CA ASP A 227 10.78 -31.20 3.18
C ASP A 227 9.80 -31.63 2.07
N ARG A 228 10.03 -31.14 0.87
CA ARG A 228 9.26 -31.56 -0.30
C ARG A 228 9.71 -32.95 -0.70
N LYS A 229 8.79 -33.88 -0.92
CA LYS A 229 9.09 -35.23 -1.37
C LYS A 229 9.79 -35.25 -2.73
N LEU A 230 9.62 -34.20 -3.56
CA LEU A 230 10.20 -34.05 -4.89
C LEU A 230 9.94 -35.27 -5.81
N GLU A 231 8.75 -35.86 -5.68
CA GLU A 231 8.29 -36.91 -6.59
C GLU A 231 8.01 -36.28 -7.96
N ILE A 232 8.83 -36.59 -8.94
CA ILE A 232 8.69 -36.08 -10.29
C ILE A 232 8.06 -37.20 -11.12
N ILE A 233 6.92 -36.93 -11.73
CA ILE A 233 6.22 -37.85 -12.62
C ILE A 233 6.48 -37.39 -14.06
N ASP A 234 7.07 -38.24 -14.89
CA ASP A 234 7.27 -37.93 -16.30
C ASP A 234 5.93 -38.06 -17.03
N ALA A 235 5.46 -36.94 -17.60
CA ALA A 235 4.17 -36.87 -18.28
C ALA A 235 4.12 -37.74 -19.57
N SER A 236 5.23 -38.19 -20.07
CA SER A 236 5.31 -39.09 -21.23
C SER A 236 5.10 -40.57 -20.88
N GLU A 237 5.12 -40.95 -19.60
CA GLU A 237 4.91 -42.34 -19.17
C GLU A 237 3.39 -42.68 -19.15
N ASP A 238 3.09 -43.92 -19.51
CA ASP A 238 1.74 -44.45 -19.44
C ASP A 238 1.22 -44.44 -17.99
N GLY A 239 0.05 -43.85 -17.75
CA GLY A 239 -0.55 -43.76 -16.43
C GLY A 239 -0.02 -42.60 -15.56
N ALA A 240 0.77 -41.68 -16.10
CA ALA A 240 1.33 -40.52 -15.38
C ALA A 240 0.24 -39.62 -14.77
N ILE A 241 -0.86 -39.41 -15.50
CA ILE A 241 -1.99 -38.59 -15.04
C ILE A 241 -2.71 -39.26 -13.87
N GLU A 242 -2.97 -40.56 -13.96
CA GLU A 242 -3.59 -41.38 -12.90
C GLU A 242 -2.71 -41.40 -11.64
N CYS A 243 -1.40 -41.54 -11.81
CA CYS A 243 -0.43 -41.52 -10.72
C CYS A 243 -0.43 -40.16 -10.03
N PHE A 244 -0.38 -39.05 -10.80
CA PHE A 244 -0.48 -37.70 -10.24
C PHE A 244 -1.81 -37.45 -9.52
N ALA A 245 -2.94 -37.86 -10.13
CA ALA A 245 -4.25 -37.72 -9.53
C ALA A 245 -4.37 -38.49 -8.21
N ALA A 246 -3.81 -39.71 -8.14
CA ALA A 246 -3.78 -40.51 -6.92
C ALA A 246 -2.91 -39.86 -5.83
N ALA A 247 -1.73 -39.37 -6.18
CA ALA A 247 -0.83 -38.65 -5.25
C ALA A 247 -1.49 -37.38 -4.72
N LEU A 248 -2.13 -36.58 -5.57
CA LEU A 248 -2.86 -35.37 -5.19
C LEU A 248 -4.02 -35.69 -4.23
N LYS A 249 -4.82 -36.72 -4.54
CA LYS A 249 -5.95 -37.15 -3.70
C LYS A 249 -5.49 -37.67 -2.34
N ALA A 250 -4.30 -38.24 -2.24
CA ALA A 250 -3.75 -38.70 -0.98
C ALA A 250 -3.16 -37.56 -0.12
N ALA A 251 -2.89 -36.41 -0.73
CA ALA A 251 -2.32 -35.23 -0.08
C ALA A 251 -3.37 -34.22 0.39
N LEU A 252 -4.62 -34.31 -0.11
CA LEU A 252 -5.78 -33.52 0.28
C LEU A 252 -6.57 -34.20 1.42
#